data_b03636e608e195813b3c2774af4816d3
#
_entry.id   b03636e608e195813b3c2774af4816d3
#
_cell.length_a   1.000
_cell.length_b   1.000
_cell.length_c   1.000
_cell.angle_alpha   90.00
_cell.angle_beta   90.00
_cell.angle_gamma   90.00
#
_symmetry.space_group_name_H-M   'P 1'
#
loop_
_entity.id
_entity.type
_entity.pdbx_description
1 polymer ?
#
loop_
_entity_poly.entity_id
_entity_poly.type
_entity_poly.pdbx_seq_one_letter_code
_entity_poly.pdbx_strand_id
1 'polypeptide(L)'
;MAQRNRRLSRKAGQSRAALTITHPNAAGIDIGSAAHFVAVPPERDAEPVREFASFTADLNALADWLKACGVETVAMESTGVYWIPLFELLESRDFTVLLVNARHVKNVSGRKSDVLDCQWLQQLLTYGLLSGAFRPAEQVCVLRALWRQRSMLLRSQGRQVQHLQKALTQMNLQLANHLRRGRRNRTEDSARHRRRRARSAGPGSAEECAHPGQQ
;
A
#
# COMPACT_ATOMS: atom_id res chain seq x y z
N MET A 1 -18.11 -70.20 2.44
CA MET A 1 -17.66 -68.86 2.81
C MET A 1 -16.82 -68.24 1.67
N ALA A 2 -17.42 -67.37 0.86
CA ALA A 2 -16.77 -66.80 -0.33
C ALA A 2 -16.34 -65.36 -0.01
N GLN A 3 -15.03 -65.09 0.05
CA GLN A 3 -14.46 -63.77 0.21
C GLN A 3 -14.54 -63.02 -1.13
N ARG A 4 -15.30 -61.94 -1.10
CA ARG A 4 -15.53 -61.06 -2.23
C ARG A 4 -14.39 -60.02 -2.28
N ASN A 5 -13.34 -60.26 -3.09
CA ASN A 5 -12.29 -59.31 -3.41
C ASN A 5 -12.85 -58.13 -4.21
N ARG A 6 -13.08 -57.00 -3.55
CA ARG A 6 -13.38 -55.72 -4.21
C ARG A 6 -12.06 -55.12 -4.72
N ARG A 7 -11.78 -55.27 -6.00
CA ARG A 7 -10.76 -54.53 -6.73
C ARG A 7 -11.16 -53.05 -6.74
N LEU A 8 -10.43 -52.27 -5.99
CA LEU A 8 -10.46 -50.78 -6.11
C LEU A 8 -9.87 -50.43 -7.49
N SER A 9 -10.74 -50.04 -8.41
CA SER A 9 -10.37 -49.43 -9.68
C SER A 9 -9.68 -48.11 -9.39
N ARG A 10 -8.35 -48.04 -9.58
CA ARG A 10 -7.60 -46.78 -9.65
C ARG A 10 -8.10 -46.01 -10.85
N LYS A 11 -8.80 -44.92 -10.64
CA LYS A 11 -9.06 -43.89 -11.66
C LYS A 11 -7.71 -43.33 -12.12
N ALA A 12 -7.24 -43.84 -13.26
CA ALA A 12 -6.11 -43.29 -13.98
C ALA A 12 -6.53 -41.95 -14.61
N GLY A 13 -5.63 -40.96 -14.50
CA GLY A 13 -5.54 -39.87 -15.48
C GLY A 13 -6.50 -38.70 -15.31
N GLN A 14 -6.38 -37.91 -14.25
CA GLN A 14 -6.59 -36.48 -14.46
C GLN A 14 -5.35 -35.95 -15.19
N SER A 15 -5.50 -35.69 -16.48
CA SER A 15 -4.54 -34.91 -17.26
C SER A 15 -4.27 -33.61 -16.49
N ARG A 16 -3.03 -33.46 -15.99
CA ARG A 16 -2.56 -32.15 -15.50
C ARG A 16 -2.62 -31.21 -16.70
N ALA A 17 -3.60 -30.31 -16.72
CA ALA A 17 -3.60 -29.21 -17.67
C ALA A 17 -2.26 -28.48 -17.51
N ALA A 18 -1.48 -28.46 -18.59
CA ALA A 18 -0.23 -27.72 -18.60
C ALA A 18 -0.57 -26.24 -18.38
N LEU A 19 0.06 -25.59 -17.38
CA LEU A 19 -0.10 -24.18 -17.15
C LEU A 19 0.36 -23.43 -18.40
N THR A 20 -0.49 -22.57 -18.93
CA THR A 20 -0.17 -21.75 -20.11
C THR A 20 0.71 -20.59 -19.67
N ILE A 21 1.82 -20.37 -20.38
CA ILE A 21 2.70 -19.22 -20.18
C ILE A 21 1.96 -17.97 -20.66
N THR A 22 1.73 -17.03 -19.74
CA THR A 22 1.04 -15.75 -20.02
C THR A 22 2.05 -14.62 -20.22
N HIS A 23 3.13 -14.60 -19.43
CA HIS A 23 4.19 -13.59 -19.49
C HIS A 23 5.55 -14.26 -19.66
N PRO A 24 6.02 -14.53 -20.90
CA PRO A 24 7.28 -15.23 -21.13
C PRO A 24 8.52 -14.39 -20.72
N ASN A 25 8.39 -13.06 -20.73
CA ASN A 25 9.45 -12.10 -20.40
C ASN A 25 9.23 -11.49 -19.01
N ALA A 26 8.97 -12.37 -18.02
CA ALA A 26 8.61 -11.97 -16.66
C ALA A 26 9.81 -12.01 -15.71
N ALA A 27 9.95 -11.00 -14.86
CA ALA A 27 10.89 -11.01 -13.72
C ALA A 27 10.13 -10.93 -12.38
N GLY A 28 10.74 -11.48 -11.33
CA GLY A 28 10.24 -11.38 -9.96
C GLY A 28 11.26 -10.65 -9.08
N ILE A 29 10.79 -9.72 -8.26
CA ILE A 29 11.64 -8.94 -7.35
C ILE A 29 11.14 -9.10 -5.93
N ASP A 30 12.00 -9.61 -5.05
CA ASP A 30 11.82 -9.54 -3.61
C ASP A 30 12.45 -8.26 -3.07
N ILE A 31 11.62 -7.46 -2.37
CA ILE A 31 12.00 -6.13 -1.92
C ILE A 31 12.47 -6.15 -0.47
N GLY A 32 13.77 -5.95 -0.28
CA GLY A 32 14.38 -5.73 1.03
C GLY A 32 14.62 -4.24 1.33
N SER A 33 14.97 -3.94 2.57
CA SER A 33 15.31 -2.56 2.99
C SER A 33 16.70 -2.12 2.57
N ALA A 34 17.64 -3.05 2.44
CA ALA A 34 19.05 -2.80 2.10
C ALA A 34 19.40 -3.28 0.70
N ALA A 35 18.76 -4.36 0.25
CA ALA A 35 19.00 -4.97 -1.04
C ALA A 35 17.72 -5.58 -1.60
N HIS A 36 17.67 -5.78 -2.92
CA HIS A 36 16.61 -6.40 -3.67
C HIS A 36 17.14 -7.64 -4.38
N PHE A 37 16.43 -8.75 -4.27
CA PHE A 37 16.74 -9.97 -5.02
C PHE A 37 15.83 -10.04 -6.25
N VAL A 38 16.44 -10.24 -7.40
CA VAL A 38 15.75 -10.19 -8.70
C VAL A 38 15.98 -11.50 -9.44
N ALA A 39 14.90 -12.12 -9.88
CA ALA A 39 14.94 -13.33 -10.71
C ALA A 39 14.39 -13.05 -12.11
N VAL A 40 15.11 -13.49 -13.13
CA VAL A 40 14.70 -13.54 -14.53
C VAL A 40 14.55 -14.99 -14.99
N PRO A 41 13.95 -15.28 -16.16
CA PRO A 41 13.92 -16.63 -16.69
C PRO A 41 15.33 -17.18 -16.89
N PRO A 42 15.57 -18.47 -16.58
CA PRO A 42 16.92 -19.06 -16.61
C PRO A 42 17.61 -19.00 -17.98
N GLU A 43 16.83 -18.84 -19.05
CA GLU A 43 17.34 -18.77 -20.42
C GLU A 43 17.87 -17.39 -20.80
N ARG A 44 17.67 -16.38 -19.95
CA ARG A 44 17.97 -14.98 -20.26
C ARG A 44 19.33 -14.51 -19.76
N ASP A 45 19.88 -15.14 -18.73
CA ASP A 45 21.20 -14.80 -18.16
C ASP A 45 21.83 -16.08 -17.57
N ALA A 46 23.17 -16.14 -17.60
CA ALA A 46 23.93 -17.23 -16.95
C ALA A 46 23.75 -17.21 -15.41
N GLU A 47 23.54 -16.02 -14.84
CA GLU A 47 23.18 -15.81 -13.44
C GLU A 47 21.75 -15.25 -13.36
N PRO A 48 20.72 -16.10 -13.42
CA PRO A 48 19.33 -15.65 -13.52
C PRO A 48 18.78 -15.03 -12.24
N VAL A 49 19.52 -15.08 -11.13
CA VAL A 49 19.16 -14.41 -9.87
C VAL A 49 20.33 -13.53 -9.45
N ARG A 50 20.05 -12.25 -9.23
CA ARG A 50 21.05 -11.25 -8.79
C ARG A 50 20.53 -10.45 -7.62
N GLU A 51 21.47 -9.99 -6.78
CA GLU A 51 21.23 -9.07 -5.69
C GLU A 51 21.69 -7.66 -6.11
N PHE A 52 20.86 -6.66 -5.83
CA PHE A 52 21.18 -5.25 -6.04
C PHE A 52 20.93 -4.46 -4.75
N ALA A 53 21.84 -3.54 -4.40
CA ALA A 53 21.61 -2.66 -3.26
C ALA A 53 20.47 -1.65 -3.54
N SER A 54 19.98 -1.00 -2.48
CA SER A 54 18.82 -0.09 -2.57
C SER A 54 19.20 1.36 -2.92
N PHE A 55 20.46 1.64 -3.31
CA PHE A 55 20.89 2.97 -3.72
C PHE A 55 20.50 3.28 -5.17
N THR A 56 20.31 4.55 -5.50
CA THR A 56 19.87 4.99 -6.83
C THR A 56 20.71 4.42 -7.99
N ALA A 57 22.04 4.33 -7.82
CA ALA A 57 22.91 3.76 -8.83
C ALA A 57 22.62 2.27 -9.08
N ASP A 58 22.42 1.51 -8.00
CA ASP A 58 22.14 0.07 -8.07
C ASP A 58 20.75 -0.20 -8.64
N LEU A 59 19.75 0.63 -8.29
CA LEU A 59 18.41 0.54 -8.90
C LEU A 59 18.44 0.80 -10.41
N ASN A 60 19.29 1.74 -10.88
CA ASN A 60 19.50 1.96 -12.30
C ASN A 60 20.18 0.78 -12.96
N ALA A 61 21.24 0.21 -12.34
CA ALA A 61 21.92 -0.98 -12.83
C ALA A 61 20.96 -2.20 -12.91
N LEU A 62 20.08 -2.36 -11.92
CA LEU A 62 19.03 -3.37 -11.92
C LEU A 62 18.11 -3.19 -13.14
N ALA A 63 17.63 -1.98 -13.40
CA ALA A 63 16.72 -1.72 -14.51
C ALA A 63 17.43 -1.91 -15.87
N ASP A 64 18.72 -1.54 -15.99
CA ASP A 64 19.55 -1.77 -17.19
C ASP A 64 19.75 -3.27 -17.43
N TRP A 65 20.03 -4.04 -16.39
CA TRP A 65 20.14 -5.50 -16.48
C TRP A 65 18.82 -6.15 -16.91
N LEU A 66 17.68 -5.77 -16.35
CA LEU A 66 16.36 -6.27 -16.78
C LEU A 66 16.11 -5.97 -18.27
N LYS A 67 16.46 -4.79 -18.76
CA LYS A 67 16.37 -4.44 -20.19
C LYS A 67 17.28 -5.34 -21.03
N ALA A 68 18.53 -5.57 -20.61
CA ALA A 68 19.49 -6.44 -21.30
C ALA A 68 18.96 -7.90 -21.37
N CYS A 69 18.28 -8.38 -20.33
CA CYS A 69 17.63 -9.68 -20.31
C CYS A 69 16.34 -9.74 -21.15
N GLY A 70 15.87 -8.63 -21.73
CA GLY A 70 14.64 -8.57 -22.53
C GLY A 70 13.37 -8.76 -21.68
N VAL A 71 13.40 -8.35 -20.41
CA VAL A 71 12.22 -8.37 -19.52
C VAL A 71 11.25 -7.25 -19.91
N GLU A 72 9.97 -7.55 -19.89
CA GLU A 72 8.89 -6.59 -20.17
C GLU A 72 7.98 -6.39 -18.97
N THR A 73 7.72 -7.47 -18.22
CA THR A 73 6.79 -7.46 -17.09
C THR A 73 7.51 -7.87 -15.81
N VAL A 74 7.30 -7.10 -14.75
CA VAL A 74 7.96 -7.29 -13.45
C VAL A 74 6.93 -7.44 -12.35
N ALA A 75 7.03 -8.49 -11.53
CA ALA A 75 6.30 -8.59 -10.29
C ALA A 75 7.18 -8.19 -9.12
N MET A 76 6.68 -7.34 -8.23
CA MET A 76 7.37 -6.99 -6.99
C MET A 76 6.45 -7.03 -5.78
N GLU A 77 6.99 -7.43 -4.62
CA GLU A 77 6.24 -7.46 -3.37
C GLU A 77 6.13 -6.06 -2.76
N SER A 78 4.92 -5.68 -2.29
CA SER A 78 4.64 -4.39 -1.65
C SER A 78 5.07 -4.35 -0.18
N THR A 79 6.33 -4.66 0.12
CA THR A 79 6.84 -4.64 1.49
C THR A 79 7.16 -3.23 1.96
N GLY A 80 6.45 -2.75 2.97
CA GLY A 80 6.66 -1.43 3.58
C GLY A 80 6.53 -0.28 2.57
N VAL A 81 7.59 0.53 2.46
CA VAL A 81 7.72 1.67 1.51
C VAL A 81 8.90 1.49 0.54
N TYR A 82 9.68 0.42 0.71
CA TYR A 82 10.94 0.20 -0.01
C TYR A 82 10.76 -0.07 -1.50
N TRP A 83 9.59 -0.51 -1.91
CA TRP A 83 9.24 -0.77 -3.31
C TRP A 83 9.03 0.51 -4.15
N ILE A 84 8.71 1.66 -3.50
CA ILE A 84 8.29 2.89 -4.21
C ILE A 84 9.35 3.41 -5.18
N PRO A 85 10.62 3.63 -4.77
CA PRO A 85 11.64 4.17 -5.67
C PRO A 85 11.90 3.29 -6.89
N LEU A 86 11.96 1.95 -6.67
CA LEU A 86 12.17 1.01 -7.76
C LEU A 86 10.96 0.93 -8.69
N PHE A 87 9.75 0.95 -8.14
CA PHE A 87 8.52 0.94 -8.91
C PHE A 87 8.45 2.14 -9.87
N GLU A 88 8.70 3.35 -9.36
CA GLU A 88 8.69 4.59 -10.14
C GLU A 88 9.77 4.60 -11.21
N LEU A 89 10.96 4.09 -10.90
CA LEU A 89 12.05 3.95 -11.86
C LEU A 89 11.68 2.98 -13.00
N LEU A 90 11.12 1.82 -12.67
CA LEU A 90 10.75 0.81 -13.67
C LEU A 90 9.60 1.31 -14.55
N GLU A 91 8.57 1.96 -13.98
CA GLU A 91 7.50 2.60 -14.77
C GLU A 91 8.07 3.66 -15.72
N SER A 92 9.01 4.50 -15.27
CA SER A 92 9.65 5.53 -16.11
C SER A 92 10.49 4.97 -17.26
N ARG A 93 10.83 3.68 -17.20
CA ARG A 93 11.57 2.94 -18.22
C ARG A 93 10.71 1.99 -19.05
N ASP A 94 9.40 2.18 -19.03
CA ASP A 94 8.40 1.43 -19.82
C ASP A 94 8.29 -0.07 -19.46
N PHE A 95 8.59 -0.45 -18.22
CA PHE A 95 8.25 -1.78 -17.72
C PHE A 95 6.81 -1.84 -17.27
N THR A 96 6.14 -2.96 -17.54
CA THR A 96 4.85 -3.27 -16.93
C THR A 96 5.06 -3.81 -15.53
N VAL A 97 4.79 -3.01 -14.50
CA VAL A 97 5.05 -3.40 -13.10
C VAL A 97 3.79 -3.85 -12.40
N LEU A 98 3.82 -5.08 -11.89
CA LEU A 98 2.75 -5.68 -11.10
C LEU A 98 3.14 -5.67 -9.61
N LEU A 99 2.53 -4.77 -8.86
CA LEU A 99 2.73 -4.73 -7.40
C LEU A 99 1.86 -5.79 -6.73
N VAL A 100 2.46 -6.69 -5.96
CA VAL A 100 1.78 -7.84 -5.36
C VAL A 100 1.73 -7.71 -3.83
N ASN A 101 0.61 -8.09 -3.23
CA ASN A 101 0.50 -8.12 -1.77
C ASN A 101 1.15 -9.39 -1.22
N ALA A 102 2.12 -9.24 -0.31
CA ALA A 102 2.82 -10.31 0.40
C ALA A 102 1.91 -11.42 0.96
N ARG A 103 0.70 -11.07 1.38
CA ARG A 103 -0.25 -12.06 1.93
C ARG A 103 -0.77 -13.05 0.90
N HIS A 104 -0.79 -12.68 -0.38
CA HIS A 104 -1.29 -13.52 -1.47
C HIS A 104 -0.21 -14.51 -1.96
N VAL A 105 1.07 -14.23 -1.69
CA VAL A 105 2.21 -15.01 -2.16
C VAL A 105 2.68 -16.03 -1.10
N LYS A 106 2.38 -15.80 0.19
CA LYS A 106 2.92 -16.56 1.34
C LYS A 106 2.37 -17.97 1.59
N ASN A 107 1.68 -18.58 0.67
CA ASN A 107 1.03 -19.90 0.91
C ASN A 107 1.92 -21.12 0.66
N VAL A 108 3.25 -20.99 0.58
CA VAL A 108 4.15 -22.13 0.44
C VAL A 108 4.94 -22.32 1.73
N SER A 109 4.62 -23.39 2.46
CA SER A 109 5.40 -23.82 3.63
C SER A 109 6.71 -24.45 3.16
N GLY A 110 7.85 -23.82 3.45
CA GLY A 110 9.17 -24.31 3.11
C GLY A 110 10.27 -23.44 3.71
N ARG A 111 11.54 -23.80 3.47
CA ARG A 111 12.68 -23.00 3.91
C ARG A 111 12.69 -21.71 3.12
N LYS A 112 12.39 -20.60 3.81
CA LYS A 112 12.27 -19.28 3.23
C LYS A 112 13.67 -18.70 2.97
N SER A 113 13.94 -18.27 1.72
CA SER A 113 15.11 -17.47 1.37
C SER A 113 14.69 -16.44 0.32
N ASP A 114 15.31 -15.27 0.33
CA ASP A 114 14.99 -14.16 -0.57
C ASP A 114 15.18 -14.55 -2.05
N VAL A 115 16.16 -15.42 -2.33
CA VAL A 115 16.38 -16.03 -3.66
C VAL A 115 15.19 -16.88 -4.11
N LEU A 116 14.62 -17.71 -3.24
CA LEU A 116 13.46 -18.53 -3.57
C LEU A 116 12.20 -17.68 -3.70
N ASP A 117 12.08 -16.61 -2.91
CA ASP A 117 10.93 -15.71 -2.95
C ASP A 117 10.87 -14.94 -4.27
N CYS A 118 11.99 -14.40 -4.80
CA CYS A 118 12.02 -13.73 -6.11
C CYS A 118 11.80 -14.69 -7.28
N GLN A 119 12.37 -15.91 -7.25
CA GLN A 119 12.13 -16.94 -8.26
C GLN A 119 10.66 -17.39 -8.28
N TRP A 120 10.07 -17.53 -7.10
CA TRP A 120 8.65 -17.87 -6.97
C TRP A 120 7.74 -16.79 -7.55
N LEU A 121 8.02 -15.52 -7.27
CA LEU A 121 7.30 -14.39 -7.88
C LEU A 121 7.41 -14.41 -9.40
N GLN A 122 8.61 -14.64 -9.94
CA GLN A 122 8.85 -14.73 -11.37
C GLN A 122 8.02 -15.87 -12.01
N GLN A 123 8.00 -17.05 -11.41
CA GLN A 123 7.21 -18.18 -11.89
C GLN A 123 5.70 -17.91 -11.85
N LEU A 124 5.19 -17.38 -10.75
CA LEU A 124 3.78 -17.03 -10.62
C LEU A 124 3.35 -16.00 -11.66
N LEU A 125 4.20 -15.00 -11.93
CA LEU A 125 3.94 -14.00 -12.96
C LEU A 125 3.94 -14.63 -14.35
N THR A 126 4.91 -15.49 -14.65
CA THR A 126 5.01 -16.19 -15.94
C THR A 126 3.72 -16.92 -16.29
N TYR A 127 3.08 -17.55 -15.31
CA TYR A 127 1.82 -18.27 -15.51
C TYR A 127 0.57 -17.42 -15.30
N GLY A 128 0.69 -16.11 -15.08
CA GLY A 128 -0.46 -15.22 -14.88
C GLY A 128 -1.25 -15.48 -13.60
N LEU A 129 -0.63 -16.06 -12.58
CA LEU A 129 -1.26 -16.42 -11.31
C LEU A 129 -1.26 -15.28 -10.27
N LEU A 130 -0.67 -14.14 -10.60
CA LEU A 130 -0.60 -12.98 -9.72
C LEU A 130 -1.71 -11.97 -10.01
N SER A 131 -2.31 -11.44 -8.96
CA SER A 131 -3.23 -10.31 -9.05
C SER A 131 -2.53 -9.06 -8.54
N GLY A 132 -2.49 -8.01 -9.37
CA GLY A 132 -1.90 -6.73 -9.02
C GLY A 132 -2.68 -6.01 -7.93
N ALA A 133 -1.96 -5.37 -7.01
CA ALA A 133 -2.53 -4.44 -6.05
C ALA A 133 -2.82 -3.09 -6.73
N PHE A 134 -3.93 -2.48 -6.39
CA PHE A 134 -4.29 -1.16 -6.92
C PHE A 134 -3.34 -0.09 -6.35
N ARG A 135 -2.64 0.62 -7.22
CA ARG A 135 -1.91 1.84 -6.90
C ARG A 135 -2.72 3.06 -7.35
N PRO A 136 -3.08 3.98 -6.46
CA PRO A 136 -3.75 5.22 -6.84
C PRO A 136 -2.84 6.10 -7.69
N ALA A 137 -3.44 7.03 -8.45
CA ALA A 137 -2.69 8.07 -9.14
C ALA A 137 -1.82 8.89 -8.18
N GLU A 138 -0.70 9.43 -8.66
CA GLU A 138 0.32 10.12 -7.87
C GLU A 138 -0.26 11.21 -6.96
N GLN A 139 -1.15 12.05 -7.47
CA GLN A 139 -1.81 13.10 -6.69
C GLN A 139 -2.57 12.54 -5.48
N VAL A 140 -3.22 11.39 -5.63
CA VAL A 140 -3.93 10.70 -4.53
C VAL A 140 -2.93 10.12 -3.54
N CYS A 141 -1.78 9.61 -4.00
CA CYS A 141 -0.70 9.13 -3.14
C CYS A 141 -0.15 10.25 -2.26
N VAL A 142 0.10 11.43 -2.83
CA VAL A 142 0.55 12.63 -2.10
C VAL A 142 -0.49 13.05 -1.05
N LEU A 143 -1.76 13.15 -1.41
CA LEU A 143 -2.83 13.48 -0.47
C LEU A 143 -2.94 12.46 0.68
N ARG A 144 -2.82 11.18 0.38
CA ARG A 144 -2.82 10.12 1.40
C ARG A 144 -1.62 10.22 2.34
N ALA A 145 -0.44 10.55 1.82
CA ALA A 145 0.76 10.75 2.62
C ALA A 145 0.58 11.94 3.58
N LEU A 146 0.12 13.09 3.09
CA LEU A 146 -0.16 14.28 3.89
C LEU A 146 -1.24 14.02 4.95
N TRP A 147 -2.31 13.31 4.60
CA TRP A 147 -3.37 12.95 5.54
C TRP A 147 -2.85 12.03 6.66
N ARG A 148 -2.04 11.03 6.32
CA ARG A 148 -1.41 10.13 7.30
C ARG A 148 -0.45 10.90 8.21
N GLN A 149 0.37 11.79 7.64
CA GLN A 149 1.28 12.63 8.40
C GLN A 149 0.51 13.53 9.38
N ARG A 150 -0.53 14.22 8.93
CA ARG A 150 -1.41 15.02 9.80
C ARG A 150 -2.00 14.18 10.92
N SER A 151 -2.50 13.00 10.63
CA SER A 151 -3.09 12.10 11.62
C SER A 151 -2.07 11.62 12.64
N MET A 152 -0.84 11.34 12.22
CA MET A 152 0.27 10.96 13.10
C MET A 152 0.65 12.12 14.03
N LEU A 153 0.78 13.35 13.52
CA LEU A 153 1.09 14.54 14.31
C LEU A 153 0.02 14.82 15.36
N LEU A 154 -1.26 14.73 15.01
CA LEU A 154 -2.37 14.90 15.96
C LEU A 154 -2.36 13.85 17.07
N ARG A 155 -2.07 12.59 16.74
CA ARG A 155 -1.92 11.53 17.75
C ARG A 155 -0.71 11.78 18.66
N SER A 156 0.41 12.23 18.08
CA SER A 156 1.61 12.57 18.85
C SER A 156 1.33 13.73 19.80
N GLN A 157 0.70 14.81 19.33
CA GLN A 157 0.27 15.92 20.16
C GLN A 157 -0.60 15.46 21.33
N GLY A 158 -1.59 14.60 21.07
CA GLY A 158 -2.46 14.07 22.12
C GLY A 158 -1.68 13.32 23.19
N ARG A 159 -0.71 12.47 22.79
CA ARG A 159 0.18 11.76 23.72
C ARG A 159 1.02 12.72 24.56
N GLN A 160 1.63 13.74 23.95
CA GLN A 160 2.43 14.73 24.68
C GLN A 160 1.60 15.49 25.70
N VAL A 161 0.37 15.90 25.35
CA VAL A 161 -0.57 16.54 26.28
C VAL A 161 -0.89 15.62 27.47
N GLN A 162 -1.12 14.32 27.22
CA GLN A 162 -1.38 13.34 28.30
C GLN A 162 -0.15 13.18 29.20
N HIS A 163 1.06 13.12 28.63
CA HIS A 163 2.30 13.03 29.43
C HIS A 163 2.47 14.28 30.32
N LEU A 164 2.26 15.46 29.75
CA LEU A 164 2.30 16.73 30.50
C LEU A 164 1.28 16.75 31.65
N GLN A 165 0.03 16.37 31.35
CA GLN A 165 -1.03 16.29 32.36
C GLN A 165 -0.68 15.31 33.49
N LYS A 166 -0.10 14.15 33.14
CA LYS A 166 0.35 13.16 34.13
C LYS A 166 1.45 13.75 35.02
N ALA A 167 2.46 14.38 34.44
CA ALA A 167 3.54 15.00 35.20
C ALA A 167 3.03 16.10 36.16
N LEU A 168 2.15 16.98 35.67
CA LEU A 168 1.52 18.02 36.50
C LEU A 168 0.70 17.40 37.66
N THR A 169 -0.04 16.33 37.40
CA THR A 169 -0.81 15.63 38.45
C THR A 169 0.11 15.01 39.52
N GLN A 170 1.25 14.45 39.11
CA GLN A 170 2.27 13.93 40.06
C GLN A 170 2.86 15.02 40.92
N MET A 171 2.95 16.25 40.44
CA MET A 171 3.37 17.42 41.19
C MET A 171 2.22 18.08 41.99
N ASN A 172 1.05 17.45 42.08
CA ASN A 172 -0.18 17.99 42.67
C ASN A 172 -0.68 19.31 41.99
N LEU A 173 -0.37 19.51 40.71
CA LEU A 173 -0.82 20.65 39.93
C LEU A 173 -1.97 20.23 39.01
N GLN A 174 -3.20 20.64 39.33
CA GLN A 174 -4.42 20.21 38.61
C GLN A 174 -4.84 21.17 37.47
N LEU A 175 -3.90 21.68 36.70
CA LEU A 175 -4.16 22.60 35.57
C LEU A 175 -5.12 22.03 34.52
N ALA A 176 -5.13 20.71 34.31
CA ALA A 176 -6.03 20.07 33.37
C ALA A 176 -7.51 20.31 33.66
N ASN A 177 -7.88 20.39 34.95
CA ASN A 177 -9.25 20.63 35.38
C ASN A 177 -9.70 22.08 35.12
N HIS A 178 -8.80 23.05 35.30
CA HIS A 178 -9.06 24.44 35.01
C HIS A 178 -9.16 24.72 33.50
N LEU A 179 -8.29 24.13 32.68
CA LEU A 179 -8.33 24.27 31.22
C LEU A 179 -9.58 23.65 30.60
N ARG A 180 -10.08 22.54 31.15
CA ARG A 180 -11.34 21.94 30.72
C ARG A 180 -12.54 22.84 31.03
N ARG A 181 -12.60 23.44 32.21
CA ARG A 181 -13.65 24.44 32.56
C ARG A 181 -13.62 25.66 31.65
N GLY A 182 -12.45 26.22 31.40
CA GLY A 182 -12.31 27.38 30.52
C GLY A 182 -12.70 27.11 29.05
N ARG A 183 -12.43 25.88 28.54
CA ARG A 183 -12.87 25.46 27.21
C ARG A 183 -14.39 25.27 27.13
N ARG A 184 -15.01 24.68 28.14
CA ARG A 184 -16.46 24.51 28.22
C ARG A 184 -17.19 25.86 28.18
N ASN A 185 -16.76 26.83 29.01
CA ASN A 185 -17.32 28.17 29.02
C ASN A 185 -17.16 28.86 27.66
N ARG A 186 -15.98 28.73 27.00
CA ARG A 186 -15.73 29.37 25.70
C ARG A 186 -16.57 28.78 24.56
N THR A 187 -16.82 27.45 24.58
CA THR A 187 -17.70 26.78 23.59
C THR A 187 -19.17 27.08 23.85
N GLU A 188 -19.59 27.17 25.11
CA GLU A 188 -20.96 27.57 25.50
C GLU A 188 -21.23 29.04 25.18
N ASP A 189 -20.28 29.95 25.45
CA ASP A 189 -20.39 31.36 25.08
C ASP A 189 -20.41 31.58 23.58
N SER A 190 -19.60 30.84 22.82
CA SER A 190 -19.64 30.86 21.35
C SER A 190 -20.94 30.33 20.79
N ALA A 191 -21.52 29.30 21.40
CA ALA A 191 -22.82 28.77 21.02
C ALA A 191 -23.97 29.72 21.39
N ARG A 192 -23.90 30.35 22.57
CA ARG A 192 -24.86 31.39 22.99
C ARG A 192 -24.78 32.63 22.07
N HIS A 193 -23.58 33.04 21.67
CA HIS A 193 -23.41 34.17 20.77
C HIS A 193 -23.96 33.90 19.36
N ARG A 194 -23.75 32.68 18.83
CA ARG A 194 -24.37 32.25 17.56
C ARG A 194 -25.89 32.21 17.64
N ARG A 195 -26.46 31.69 18.74
CA ARG A 195 -27.92 31.65 18.95
C ARG A 195 -28.53 33.05 19.11
N ARG A 196 -27.82 34.00 19.73
CA ARG A 196 -28.24 35.43 19.81
C ARG A 196 -28.24 36.07 18.42
N ARG A 197 -27.18 35.86 17.61
CA ARG A 197 -27.13 36.41 16.24
C ARG A 197 -28.22 35.78 15.34
N ALA A 198 -28.52 34.51 15.48
CA ALA A 198 -29.59 33.85 14.72
C ALA A 198 -30.99 34.36 15.13
N ARG A 199 -31.18 34.79 16.38
CA ARG A 199 -32.43 35.40 16.85
C ARG A 199 -32.58 36.86 16.50
N SER A 200 -31.52 37.60 16.34
CA SER A 200 -31.52 39.00 15.90
C SER A 200 -31.64 39.18 14.39
N ALA A 201 -31.33 38.12 13.61
CA ALA A 201 -31.70 38.02 12.21
C ALA A 201 -33.10 37.40 12.13
N GLY A 202 -34.13 38.20 12.51
CA GLY A 202 -35.51 37.82 12.38
C GLY A 202 -35.91 37.60 10.92
N PRO A 203 -37.05 36.91 10.65
CA PRO A 203 -37.56 36.69 9.29
C PRO A 203 -38.12 38.04 8.78
N GLY A 204 -37.29 38.83 8.13
CA GLY A 204 -37.69 40.14 7.62
C GLY A 204 -36.74 40.56 6.51
N SER A 205 -37.19 40.37 5.32
CA SER A 205 -36.90 40.96 4.00
C SER A 205 -36.46 39.99 2.93
N ALA A 206 -37.40 39.09 2.59
CA ALA A 206 -37.51 38.59 1.23
C ALA A 206 -38.47 39.53 0.51
N GLU A 207 -38.00 40.73 0.12
CA GLU A 207 -38.69 41.58 -0.86
C GLU A 207 -37.85 41.59 -2.12
N GLU A 208 -38.43 40.89 -3.10
CA GLU A 208 -38.70 41.39 -4.46
C GLU A 208 -37.53 42.15 -5.14
N CYS A 209 -36.74 41.45 -5.88
CA CYS A 209 -36.15 42.00 -7.10
C CYS A 209 -36.99 41.50 -8.28
N ALA A 210 -38.07 42.24 -8.58
CA ALA A 210 -38.76 42.19 -9.86
C ALA A 210 -37.78 42.74 -10.95
N HIS A 211 -37.60 41.94 -11.98
CA HIS A 211 -37.07 42.37 -13.27
C HIS A 211 -38.10 43.26 -13.95
N PRO A 212 -37.72 44.42 -14.55
CA PRO A 212 -38.43 44.96 -15.71
C PRO A 212 -37.74 44.48 -16.98
N GLY A 213 -38.55 43.92 -17.85
CA GLY A 213 -38.15 43.51 -19.17
C GLY A 213 -38.03 44.66 -20.17
N GLN A 214 -37.37 44.28 -21.28
CA GLN A 214 -37.62 44.69 -22.67
C GLN A 214 -37.74 46.15 -23.01
N GLN A 215 -36.78 46.66 -23.67
CA GLN A 215 -36.95 47.08 -25.11
C GLN A 215 -35.60 47.02 -25.81
#